data_e01cfee5acf8276966fb50db7dead8a6
#
_entry.id   e01cfee5acf8276966fb50db7dead8a6
#
_cell.length_a   1.000
_cell.length_b   1.000
_cell.length_c   1.000
_cell.angle_alpha   90.00
_cell.angle_beta   90.00
_cell.angle_gamma   90.00
#
_symmetry.space_group_name_H-M   'P 1'
#
loop_
_entity.id
_entity.type
_entity.pdbx_description
1 polymer ?
#
loop_
_entity_poly.entity_id
_entity_poly.type
_entity_poly.pdbx_seq_one_letter_code
_entity_poly.pdbx_strand_id
1 'polypeptide(L)'
;MVLLRHISIALTAAVAAFGSALFIALNYLYRRRIWSPEAEYYMIKEEEDGQRQVLVLGLDGAGKSSMLQGLTATDGDKRGHCRPTRGFNFISLSAPARQLDFLEIGGGEDLRXYWAEYLGKTHALVYVVDSSDRRRLPQAKAELHRLLRLHSQLPVVVLGNKQDKPNALSVSELHEALSLGAVADKRRLFLLAAQLGSDGLIVSRNLQAFQDLLLQLV
;
A
#
# COMPACT_ATOMS: atom_id res chain seq x y z
N MET A 1 51.32 22.38 21.32
CA MET A 1 50.29 21.39 21.67
C MET A 1 48.87 21.96 21.58
N VAL A 2 48.62 23.15 22.09
CA VAL A 2 47.27 23.77 22.10
C VAL A 2 46.74 24.04 20.67
N LEU A 3 47.58 24.54 19.77
CA LEU A 3 47.20 24.84 18.36
C LEU A 3 46.78 23.57 17.61
N LEU A 4 47.51 22.47 17.75
CA LEU A 4 47.19 21.17 17.13
C LEU A 4 45.84 20.61 17.63
N ARG A 5 45.54 20.83 18.91
CA ARG A 5 44.26 20.40 19.51
C ARG A 5 43.10 21.21 18.93
N HIS A 6 43.26 22.52 18.75
CA HIS A 6 42.23 23.39 18.15
C HIS A 6 42.00 23.02 16.68
N ILE A 7 43.05 22.71 15.92
CA ILE A 7 42.94 22.25 14.52
C ILE A 7 42.21 20.91 14.45
N SER A 8 42.52 19.99 15.35
CA SER A 8 41.85 18.68 15.41
C SER A 8 40.35 18.80 15.72
N ILE A 9 39.97 19.67 16.67
CA ILE A 9 38.57 19.92 17.03
C ILE A 9 37.87 20.56 15.86
N ALA A 10 38.45 21.55 15.21
CA ALA A 10 37.86 22.23 14.03
C ALA A 10 37.66 21.26 12.88
N LEU A 11 38.62 20.36 12.64
CA LEU A 11 38.55 19.36 11.57
C LEU A 11 37.42 18.34 11.88
N THR A 12 37.34 17.88 13.12
CA THR A 12 36.29 16.93 13.54
C THR A 12 34.90 17.57 13.37
N ALA A 13 34.73 18.83 13.79
CA ALA A 13 33.48 19.55 13.65
C ALA A 13 33.11 19.75 12.17
N ALA A 14 34.08 20.07 11.32
CA ALA A 14 33.86 20.22 9.88
C ALA A 14 33.44 18.89 9.23
N VAL A 15 34.06 17.79 9.58
CA VAL A 15 33.71 16.44 9.09
C VAL A 15 32.30 16.05 9.53
N ALA A 16 31.96 16.33 10.79
CA ALA A 16 30.62 16.04 11.33
C ALA A 16 29.55 16.89 10.62
N ALA A 17 29.81 18.16 10.41
CA ALA A 17 28.88 19.08 9.70
C ALA A 17 28.69 18.64 8.26
N PHE A 18 29.78 18.28 7.56
CA PHE A 18 29.72 17.80 6.18
C PHE A 18 28.95 16.48 6.08
N GLY A 19 29.23 15.56 7.01
CA GLY A 19 28.51 14.26 7.06
C GLY A 19 27.03 14.45 7.28
N SER A 20 26.64 15.36 8.18
CA SER A 20 25.23 15.68 8.45
C SER A 20 24.55 16.31 7.24
N ALA A 21 25.22 17.27 6.59
CA ALA A 21 24.71 17.92 5.40
C ALA A 21 24.54 16.92 4.24
N LEU A 22 25.52 16.04 4.06
CA LEU A 22 25.46 15.00 3.04
C LEU A 22 24.31 14.02 3.32
N PHE A 23 24.15 13.61 4.59
CA PHE A 23 23.05 12.74 5.00
C PHE A 23 21.69 13.37 4.71
N ILE A 24 21.54 14.65 5.06
CA ILE A 24 20.30 15.40 4.80
C ILE A 24 20.06 15.49 3.28
N ALA A 25 21.10 15.82 2.51
CA ALA A 25 20.98 15.92 1.05
C ALA A 25 20.61 14.57 0.42
N LEU A 26 21.28 13.48 0.84
CA LEU A 26 20.99 12.14 0.33
C LEU A 26 19.58 11.69 0.73
N ASN A 27 19.16 11.98 1.96
CA ASN A 27 17.80 11.66 2.42
C ASN A 27 16.76 12.46 1.63
N TYR A 28 17.04 13.74 1.36
CA TYR A 28 16.18 14.59 0.54
C TYR A 28 16.08 14.07 -0.90
N LEU A 29 17.21 13.71 -1.51
CA LEU A 29 17.23 13.14 -2.86
C LEU A 29 16.56 11.78 -2.92
N TYR A 30 16.76 10.95 -1.88
CA TYR A 30 16.11 9.64 -1.77
C TYR A 30 14.60 9.80 -1.66
N ARG A 31 14.13 10.70 -0.80
CA ARG A 31 12.72 11.04 -0.69
C ARG A 31 12.16 11.56 -2.02
N ARG A 32 12.89 12.45 -2.67
CA ARG A 32 12.49 13.04 -3.96
C ARG A 32 12.44 11.99 -5.09
N ARG A 33 13.24 10.96 -5.01
CA ARG A 33 13.24 9.85 -5.99
C ARG A 33 12.08 8.88 -5.76
N ILE A 34 11.65 8.74 -4.50
CA ILE A 34 10.46 7.96 -4.13
C ILE A 34 9.19 8.78 -4.40
N TRP A 35 9.26 10.07 -4.12
CA TRP A 35 8.16 11.02 -4.32
C TRP A 35 8.29 11.67 -5.68
N SER A 36 7.59 11.16 -6.67
CA SER A 36 7.54 11.89 -7.94
C SER A 36 6.53 13.04 -7.83
N PRO A 37 6.78 14.15 -8.54
CA PRO A 37 5.81 15.25 -8.60
C PRO A 37 4.42 14.81 -9.08
N GLU A 38 4.37 13.72 -9.83
CA GLU A 38 3.10 13.14 -10.31
C GLU A 38 2.25 12.60 -9.17
N ALA A 39 2.85 11.86 -8.21
CA ALA A 39 2.10 11.36 -7.05
C ALA A 39 1.53 12.52 -6.23
N GLU A 40 2.34 13.54 -6.00
CA GLU A 40 1.91 14.74 -5.26
C GLU A 40 0.80 15.48 -6.02
N TYR A 41 0.93 15.60 -7.34
CA TYR A 41 -0.09 16.22 -8.18
C TYR A 41 -1.44 15.51 -8.07
N TYR A 42 -1.44 14.16 -8.15
CA TYR A 42 -2.68 13.39 -8.04
C TYR A 42 -3.29 13.46 -6.63
N MET A 43 -2.46 13.66 -5.60
CA MET A 43 -2.94 13.79 -4.23
C MET A 43 -3.43 15.20 -3.88
N ILE A 44 -2.98 16.22 -4.61
CA ILE A 44 -3.32 17.63 -4.38
C ILE A 44 -4.49 18.06 -5.25
N LYS A 45 -4.75 17.35 -6.34
CA LYS A 45 -5.89 17.64 -7.20
C LYS A 45 -7.15 17.69 -6.33
N GLU A 46 -7.76 18.87 -6.23
CA GLU A 46 -8.98 19.10 -5.46
C GLU A 46 -10.04 18.08 -5.87
N GLU A 47 -10.78 17.58 -4.90
CA GLU A 47 -11.88 16.64 -5.13
C GLU A 47 -12.85 17.24 -6.14
N GLU A 48 -12.73 16.87 -7.40
CA GLU A 48 -13.80 17.04 -8.34
C GLU A 48 -14.94 16.14 -7.88
N ASP A 49 -16.13 16.68 -7.85
CA ASP A 49 -17.32 15.95 -7.42
C ASP A 49 -17.37 14.61 -8.18
N GLY A 50 -17.26 13.51 -7.47
CA GLY A 50 -17.27 12.17 -8.05
C GLY A 50 -15.93 11.39 -8.04
N GLN A 51 -14.81 12.02 -7.72
CA GLN A 51 -13.55 11.28 -7.57
C GLN A 51 -13.39 10.71 -6.15
N ARG A 52 -12.97 9.46 -6.05
CA ARG A 52 -12.76 8.78 -4.75
C ARG A 52 -11.41 8.07 -4.76
N GLN A 53 -10.60 8.38 -3.79
CA GLN A 53 -9.23 7.84 -3.68
C GLN A 53 -9.21 6.59 -2.83
N VAL A 54 -8.63 5.51 -3.36
CA VAL A 54 -8.48 4.22 -2.71
C VAL A 54 -6.98 3.94 -2.54
N LEU A 55 -6.54 3.77 -1.31
CA LEU A 55 -5.14 3.46 -1.01
C LEU A 55 -4.96 1.94 -0.96
N VAL A 56 -3.98 1.42 -1.70
CA VAL A 56 -3.72 -0.02 -1.79
C VAL A 56 -2.38 -0.32 -1.12
N LEU A 57 -2.44 -1.02 0.01
CA LEU A 57 -1.28 -1.35 0.85
C LEU A 57 -1.21 -2.86 1.10
N GLY A 58 -0.11 -3.30 1.67
CA GLY A 58 0.18 -4.69 1.99
C GLY A 58 1.66 -4.98 1.78
N LEU A 59 2.15 -6.05 2.36
CA LEU A 59 3.57 -6.41 2.25
C LEU A 59 3.97 -6.65 0.78
N ASP A 60 5.25 -6.56 0.51
CA ASP A 60 5.80 -6.89 -0.80
C ASP A 60 5.45 -8.34 -1.18
N GLY A 61 5.14 -8.56 -2.44
CA GLY A 61 4.74 -9.88 -2.94
C GLY A 61 3.29 -10.28 -2.61
N ALA A 62 2.51 -9.45 -1.91
CA ALA A 62 1.11 -9.79 -1.57
C ALA A 62 0.17 -9.82 -2.79
N GLY A 63 0.58 -9.21 -3.92
CA GLY A 63 -0.21 -9.21 -5.15
C GLY A 63 -0.99 -7.93 -5.41
N LYS A 64 -0.58 -6.83 -4.82
CA LYS A 64 -1.23 -5.50 -5.00
C LYS A 64 -1.29 -5.08 -6.47
N SER A 65 -0.13 -5.08 -7.15
CA SER A 65 -0.03 -4.69 -8.55
C SER A 65 -0.82 -5.64 -9.46
N SER A 66 -0.81 -6.93 -9.14
CA SER A 66 -1.60 -7.93 -9.91
C SER A 66 -3.10 -7.66 -9.77
N MET A 67 -3.55 -7.27 -8.58
CA MET A 67 -4.94 -6.90 -8.33
C MET A 67 -5.33 -5.69 -9.17
N LEU A 68 -4.49 -4.65 -9.16
CA LEU A 68 -4.75 -3.43 -9.93
C LEU A 68 -4.75 -3.69 -11.44
N GLN A 69 -3.82 -4.52 -11.92
CA GLN A 69 -3.80 -4.95 -13.32
C GLN A 69 -5.08 -5.72 -13.68
N GLY A 70 -5.55 -6.56 -12.76
CA GLY A 70 -6.81 -7.30 -12.96
C GLY A 70 -8.02 -6.40 -13.09
N LEU A 71 -8.04 -5.28 -12.34
CA LEU A 71 -9.13 -4.31 -12.41
C LEU A 71 -9.16 -3.54 -13.74
N THR A 72 -8.01 -3.37 -14.37
CA THR A 72 -7.87 -2.57 -15.61
C THR A 72 -7.79 -3.42 -16.87
N ALA A 73 -7.61 -4.73 -16.72
CA ALA A 73 -7.43 -5.60 -17.87
C ALA A 73 -8.74 -5.74 -18.66
N THR A 74 -8.69 -5.34 -19.92
CA THR A 74 -9.69 -5.70 -20.90
C THR A 74 -9.38 -7.09 -21.48
N ASP A 75 -10.39 -7.77 -22.00
CA ASP A 75 -10.24 -9.09 -22.61
C ASP A 75 -9.13 -9.07 -23.68
N GLY A 76 -8.06 -9.81 -23.45
CA GLY A 76 -6.96 -9.96 -24.42
C GLY A 76 -5.59 -9.49 -23.94
N ASP A 77 -5.50 -8.77 -22.84
CA ASP A 77 -4.20 -8.32 -22.32
C ASP A 77 -3.44 -9.47 -21.63
N LYS A 78 -2.28 -9.79 -22.15
CA LYS A 78 -1.38 -10.78 -21.52
C LYS A 78 -0.69 -10.18 -20.31
N ARG A 79 -0.99 -10.71 -19.15
CA ARG A 79 -0.40 -10.26 -17.88
C ARG A 79 1.04 -10.75 -17.77
N GLY A 80 1.97 -9.83 -17.69
CA GLY A 80 3.36 -10.13 -17.40
C GLY A 80 3.59 -10.41 -15.91
N HIS A 81 4.73 -11.00 -15.59
CA HIS A 81 5.16 -11.17 -14.19
C HIS A 81 5.38 -9.80 -13.53
N CYS A 82 4.62 -9.52 -12.48
CA CYS A 82 4.80 -8.31 -11.70
C CYS A 82 6.03 -8.42 -10.79
N ARG A 83 6.95 -7.50 -10.94
CA ARG A 83 8.04 -7.30 -9.98
C ARG A 83 7.53 -6.51 -8.77
N PRO A 84 8.15 -6.66 -7.59
CA PRO A 84 7.77 -5.82 -6.44
C PRO A 84 7.84 -4.34 -6.78
N THR A 85 6.79 -3.62 -6.44
CA THR A 85 6.69 -2.17 -6.69
C THR A 85 7.70 -1.43 -5.83
N ARG A 86 8.62 -0.73 -6.49
CA ARG A 86 9.62 0.12 -5.83
C ARG A 86 9.17 1.58 -5.97
N GLY A 87 8.29 2.00 -5.06
CA GLY A 87 7.70 3.32 -5.11
C GLY A 87 6.19 3.22 -5.05
N PHE A 88 5.50 3.78 -6.03
CA PHE A 88 4.04 3.75 -6.09
C PHE A 88 3.55 3.49 -7.51
N ASN A 89 2.27 3.16 -7.61
CA ASN A 89 1.57 2.94 -8.87
C ASN A 89 0.19 3.59 -8.76
N PHE A 90 -0.25 4.27 -9.80
CA PHE A 90 -1.52 4.99 -9.82
C PHE A 90 -2.38 4.51 -10.98
N ILE A 91 -3.65 4.19 -10.69
CA ILE A 91 -4.61 3.71 -11.69
C ILE A 91 -5.96 4.37 -11.43
N SER A 92 -6.58 4.89 -12.48
CA SER A 92 -7.94 5.42 -12.42
C SER A 92 -8.91 4.49 -13.13
N LEU A 93 -10.03 4.22 -12.47
CA LEU A 93 -11.14 3.44 -13.03
C LEU A 93 -12.39 4.30 -13.09
N SER A 94 -12.95 4.44 -14.28
CA SER A 94 -14.24 5.12 -14.45
C SER A 94 -15.38 4.14 -14.19
N ALA A 95 -16.25 4.49 -13.26
CA ALA A 95 -17.47 3.76 -12.97
C ALA A 95 -18.67 4.67 -13.30
N PRO A 96 -19.88 4.12 -13.48
CA PRO A 96 -21.01 4.94 -13.96
C PRO A 96 -21.36 6.17 -13.13
N ALA A 97 -21.14 6.12 -11.82
CA ALA A 97 -21.51 7.21 -10.90
C ALA A 97 -20.31 8.04 -10.41
N ARG A 98 -19.10 7.50 -10.49
CA ARG A 98 -17.91 8.16 -9.93
C ARG A 98 -16.61 7.52 -10.43
N GLN A 99 -15.51 8.20 -10.24
CA GLN A 99 -14.17 7.70 -10.58
C GLN A 99 -13.47 7.15 -9.33
N LEU A 100 -12.90 5.96 -9.44
CA LEU A 100 -12.07 5.37 -8.40
C LEU A 100 -10.59 5.53 -8.77
N ASP A 101 -9.85 6.26 -7.96
CA ASP A 101 -8.43 6.49 -8.14
C ASP A 101 -7.66 5.64 -7.14
N PHE A 102 -6.96 4.64 -7.65
CA PHE A 102 -6.17 3.70 -6.84
C PHE A 102 -4.73 4.16 -6.77
N LEU A 103 -4.24 4.33 -5.55
CA LEU A 103 -2.82 4.59 -5.28
C LEU A 103 -2.23 3.38 -4.57
N GLU A 104 -1.36 2.64 -5.26
CA GLU A 104 -0.59 1.55 -4.66
C GLU A 104 0.75 2.09 -4.18
N ILE A 105 1.12 1.77 -2.94
CA ILE A 105 2.46 2.04 -2.41
C ILE A 105 3.16 0.69 -2.17
N GLY A 106 4.43 0.63 -2.52
CA GLY A 106 5.25 -0.57 -2.35
C GLY A 106 5.27 -1.07 -0.91
N GLY A 107 5.35 -2.40 -0.76
CA GLY A 107 5.29 -3.07 0.54
C GLY A 107 6.64 -3.35 1.19
N GLY A 108 7.73 -2.91 0.57
CA GLY A 108 9.07 -3.04 1.14
C GLY A 108 9.21 -2.27 2.44
N GLU A 109 10.13 -2.73 3.27
CA GLU A 109 10.36 -2.15 4.60
C GLU A 109 10.65 -0.66 4.55
N ASP A 110 11.40 -0.23 3.55
CA ASP A 110 11.77 1.16 3.29
C ASP A 110 10.57 2.05 2.92
N LEU A 111 9.51 1.47 2.36
CA LEU A 111 8.35 2.23 1.90
C LEU A 111 7.22 2.29 2.92
N ARG A 112 7.17 1.36 3.87
CA ARG A 112 6.11 1.29 4.87
C ARG A 112 6.04 2.49 5.83
N UNK A 113 6.88 3.08 5.82
CA UNK A 113 7.04 4.15 6.52
C UNK A 113 6.22 5.19 6.11
N TYR A 114 6.14 5.37 4.89
CA TYR A 114 5.38 6.43 4.22
C TYR A 114 3.87 6.15 4.20
N TRP A 115 3.42 4.92 4.40
CA TRP A 115 2.01 4.53 4.28
C TRP A 115 1.06 5.45 5.07
N ALA A 116 1.45 5.84 6.28
CA ALA A 116 0.65 6.66 7.17
C ALA A 116 0.33 8.06 6.60
N GLU A 117 1.24 8.58 5.78
CA GLU A 117 1.13 9.93 5.23
C GLU A 117 -0.04 10.08 4.24
N TYR A 118 -0.44 8.94 3.62
CA TYR A 118 -1.50 8.93 2.60
C TYR A 118 -2.89 8.65 3.16
N LEU A 119 -2.99 8.19 4.41
CA LEU A 119 -4.29 7.81 5.00
C LEU A 119 -5.27 8.99 5.10
N GLY A 120 -4.76 10.18 5.38
CA GLY A 120 -5.59 11.36 5.60
C GLY A 120 -6.37 11.86 4.38
N LYS A 121 -5.93 11.46 3.19
CA LYS A 121 -6.54 11.86 1.89
C LYS A 121 -7.28 10.70 1.23
N THR A 122 -7.46 9.59 1.94
CA THR A 122 -7.96 8.34 1.40
C THR A 122 -9.42 8.15 1.82
N HIS A 123 -10.27 7.72 0.88
CA HIS A 123 -11.68 7.42 1.13
C HIS A 123 -11.89 5.97 1.55
N ALA A 124 -11.02 5.05 1.12
CA ALA A 124 -11.03 3.65 1.52
C ALA A 124 -9.63 3.05 1.45
N LEU A 125 -9.32 2.16 2.39
CA LEU A 125 -8.06 1.40 2.39
C LEU A 125 -8.33 -0.03 1.89
N VAL A 126 -7.56 -0.47 0.91
CA VAL A 126 -7.49 -1.87 0.50
C VAL A 126 -6.16 -2.43 1.04
N TYR A 127 -6.25 -3.42 1.92
CA TYR A 127 -5.05 -4.05 2.49
C TYR A 127 -4.93 -5.48 1.97
N VAL A 128 -3.94 -5.71 1.11
CA VAL A 128 -3.75 -7.00 0.43
C VAL A 128 -2.81 -7.88 1.24
N VAL A 129 -3.25 -9.10 1.52
CA VAL A 129 -2.50 -10.09 2.31
C VAL A 129 -2.29 -11.35 1.46
N ASP A 130 -1.08 -11.87 1.44
CA ASP A 130 -0.78 -13.18 0.86
C ASP A 130 -1.27 -14.27 1.81
N SER A 131 -2.37 -14.94 1.46
CA SER A 131 -2.98 -15.98 2.30
C SER A 131 -2.09 -17.21 2.48
N SER A 132 -1.11 -17.40 1.62
CA SER A 132 -0.21 -18.55 1.66
C SER A 132 1.09 -18.30 2.43
N ASP A 133 1.41 -17.04 2.72
CA ASP A 133 2.67 -16.70 3.41
C ASP A 133 2.46 -16.63 4.93
N ARG A 134 2.28 -17.81 5.52
CA ARG A 134 2.05 -17.95 6.96
C ARG A 134 3.15 -17.32 7.82
N ARG A 135 4.37 -17.31 7.31
CA ARG A 135 5.52 -16.76 8.03
C ARG A 135 5.42 -15.26 8.24
N ARG A 136 4.90 -14.52 7.24
CA ARG A 136 4.81 -13.06 7.32
C ARG A 136 3.43 -12.55 7.75
N LEU A 137 2.47 -13.43 8.06
CA LEU A 137 1.16 -13.01 8.59
C LEU A 137 1.27 -12.16 9.87
N PRO A 138 2.15 -12.49 10.85
CA PRO A 138 2.31 -11.62 12.02
C PRO A 138 2.76 -10.21 11.66
N GLN A 139 3.64 -10.08 10.67
CA GLN A 139 4.10 -8.78 10.17
C GLN A 139 2.95 -8.03 9.45
N ALA A 140 2.22 -8.74 8.59
CA ALA A 140 1.06 -8.16 7.89
C ALA A 140 0.01 -7.66 8.90
N LYS A 141 -0.26 -8.44 9.95
CA LYS A 141 -1.16 -8.04 11.05
C LYS A 141 -0.66 -6.78 11.75
N ALA A 142 0.62 -6.77 12.14
CA ALA A 142 1.21 -5.64 12.87
C ALA A 142 1.07 -4.33 12.07
N GLU A 143 1.39 -4.38 10.77
CA GLU A 143 1.29 -3.21 9.90
C GLU A 143 -0.17 -2.77 9.70
N LEU A 144 -1.08 -3.73 9.46
CA LEU A 144 -2.51 -3.42 9.34
C LEU A 144 -3.02 -2.71 10.60
N HIS A 145 -2.77 -3.31 11.77
CA HIS A 145 -3.23 -2.73 13.04
C HIS A 145 -2.60 -1.37 13.32
N ARG A 146 -1.36 -1.15 12.90
CA ARG A 146 -0.71 0.16 12.98
C ARG A 146 -1.50 1.22 12.20
N LEU A 147 -1.87 0.90 10.95
CA LEU A 147 -2.65 1.81 10.09
C LEU A 147 -4.05 2.05 10.67
N LEU A 148 -4.70 1.00 11.18
CA LEU A 148 -6.05 1.09 11.73
C LEU A 148 -6.10 1.99 12.98
N ARG A 149 -5.02 2.04 13.76
CA ARG A 149 -4.94 2.96 14.92
C ARG A 149 -4.81 4.42 14.49
N LEU A 150 -4.17 4.67 13.35
CA LEU A 150 -3.93 6.05 12.88
C LEU A 150 -5.20 6.70 12.32
N HIS A 151 -6.13 5.91 11.78
CA HIS A 151 -7.35 6.45 11.18
C HIS A 151 -8.54 5.55 11.51
N SER A 152 -9.33 5.96 12.52
CA SER A 152 -10.37 5.11 13.10
C SER A 152 -11.63 4.95 12.23
N GLN A 153 -11.93 5.92 11.37
CA GLN A 153 -13.18 5.95 10.59
C GLN A 153 -13.03 5.43 9.15
N LEU A 154 -11.81 5.24 8.70
CA LEU A 154 -11.56 4.86 7.31
C LEU A 154 -12.14 3.46 7.02
N PRO A 155 -12.99 3.31 6.00
CA PRO A 155 -13.43 1.98 5.57
C PRO A 155 -12.25 1.14 5.07
N VAL A 156 -12.25 -0.14 5.44
CA VAL A 156 -11.13 -1.03 5.11
C VAL A 156 -11.64 -2.32 4.47
N VAL A 157 -11.06 -2.66 3.33
CA VAL A 157 -11.24 -3.97 2.70
C VAL A 157 -9.92 -4.72 2.82
N VAL A 158 -9.93 -5.80 3.58
CA VAL A 158 -8.78 -6.73 3.65
C VAL A 158 -8.99 -7.78 2.56
N LEU A 159 -8.03 -7.91 1.66
CA LEU A 159 -8.10 -8.83 0.54
C LEU A 159 -7.13 -10.00 0.77
N GLY A 160 -7.65 -11.16 1.15
CA GLY A 160 -6.87 -12.39 1.29
C GLY A 160 -6.59 -13.00 -0.07
N ASN A 161 -5.44 -12.66 -0.64
CA ASN A 161 -5.05 -13.02 -1.99
C ASN A 161 -4.34 -14.39 -2.04
N LYS A 162 -4.16 -14.91 -3.24
CA LYS A 162 -3.48 -16.17 -3.56
C LYS A 162 -4.19 -17.39 -2.99
N GLN A 163 -5.51 -17.39 -3.06
CA GLN A 163 -6.34 -18.52 -2.62
C GLN A 163 -6.14 -19.78 -3.46
N ASP A 164 -5.49 -19.66 -4.62
CA ASP A 164 -5.06 -20.77 -5.47
C ASP A 164 -3.92 -21.59 -4.88
N LYS A 165 -3.19 -21.04 -3.93
CA LYS A 165 -2.04 -21.72 -3.36
C LYS A 165 -2.48 -22.82 -2.38
N PRO A 166 -1.82 -24.00 -2.34
CA PRO A 166 -2.28 -25.13 -1.52
C PRO A 166 -2.24 -24.86 -0.01
N ASN A 167 -1.43 -23.93 0.45
CA ASN A 167 -1.31 -23.60 1.87
C ASN A 167 -2.03 -22.31 2.24
N ALA A 168 -2.88 -21.79 1.35
CA ALA A 168 -3.62 -20.56 1.60
C ALA A 168 -4.59 -20.72 2.76
N LEU A 169 -4.59 -19.76 3.67
CA LEU A 169 -5.55 -19.69 4.76
C LEU A 169 -6.94 -19.31 4.21
N SER A 170 -7.96 -19.98 4.71
CA SER A 170 -9.36 -19.62 4.44
C SER A 170 -9.68 -18.23 5.02
N VAL A 171 -10.82 -17.67 4.60
CA VAL A 171 -11.32 -16.39 5.12
C VAL A 171 -11.41 -16.42 6.67
N SER A 172 -11.93 -17.51 7.22
CA SER A 172 -12.07 -17.68 8.67
C SER A 172 -10.71 -17.69 9.37
N GLU A 173 -9.76 -18.45 8.84
CA GLU A 173 -8.39 -18.51 9.39
C GLU A 173 -7.66 -17.15 9.27
N LEU A 174 -7.85 -16.44 8.16
CA LEU A 174 -7.28 -15.09 7.98
C LEU A 174 -7.88 -14.10 8.98
N HIS A 175 -9.19 -14.18 9.21
CA HIS A 175 -9.87 -13.32 10.19
C HIS A 175 -9.24 -13.49 11.57
N GLU A 176 -8.99 -14.74 11.98
CA GLU A 176 -8.32 -15.04 13.26
C GLU A 176 -6.85 -14.62 13.26
N ALA A 177 -6.10 -15.00 12.23
CA ALA A 177 -4.66 -14.72 12.14
C ALA A 177 -4.36 -13.23 12.17
N LEU A 178 -5.22 -12.42 11.53
CA LEU A 178 -5.08 -10.95 11.50
C LEU A 178 -5.79 -10.27 12.68
N SER A 179 -6.47 -11.03 13.55
CA SER A 179 -7.23 -10.53 14.72
C SER A 179 -8.21 -9.42 14.34
N LEU A 180 -8.98 -9.64 13.27
CA LEU A 180 -9.89 -8.62 12.75
C LEU A 180 -11.07 -8.36 13.66
N GLY A 181 -11.51 -9.35 14.45
CA GLY A 181 -12.58 -9.19 15.43
C GLY A 181 -12.32 -8.08 16.45
N ALA A 182 -11.06 -7.83 16.78
CA ALA A 182 -10.68 -6.79 17.74
C ALA A 182 -10.91 -5.36 17.20
N VAL A 183 -11.05 -5.20 15.89
CA VAL A 183 -11.15 -3.89 15.25
C VAL A 183 -12.42 -3.72 14.40
N ALA A 184 -13.12 -4.80 14.09
CA ALA A 184 -14.29 -4.78 13.19
C ALA A 184 -15.47 -4.00 13.77
N ASP A 185 -15.67 -4.06 15.08
CA ASP A 185 -16.82 -3.41 15.76
C ASP A 185 -16.77 -1.87 15.68
N LYS A 186 -15.62 -1.32 15.37
CA LYS A 186 -15.38 0.13 15.44
C LYS A 186 -15.31 0.79 14.06
N ARG A 187 -15.47 0.02 12.97
CA ARG A 187 -15.32 0.57 11.61
C ARG A 187 -15.97 -0.34 10.56
N ARG A 188 -16.18 0.21 9.37
CA ARG A 188 -16.60 -0.58 8.20
C ARG A 188 -15.40 -1.39 7.70
N LEU A 189 -15.30 -2.66 8.14
CA LEU A 189 -14.20 -3.56 7.78
C LEU A 189 -14.77 -4.80 7.09
N PHE A 190 -14.21 -5.14 5.94
CA PHE A 190 -14.62 -6.28 5.12
C PHE A 190 -13.41 -7.15 4.82
N LEU A 191 -13.60 -8.45 4.88
CA LEU A 191 -12.57 -9.43 4.49
C LEU A 191 -13.07 -10.23 3.30
N LEU A 192 -12.36 -10.15 2.20
CA LEU A 192 -12.67 -10.87 0.97
C LEU A 192 -11.53 -11.82 0.62
N ALA A 193 -11.87 -12.98 0.09
CA ALA A 193 -10.91 -13.92 -0.49
C ALA A 193 -10.77 -13.64 -1.98
N ALA A 194 -9.55 -13.64 -2.47
CA ALA A 194 -9.27 -13.40 -3.88
C ALA A 194 -8.23 -14.40 -4.42
N GLN A 195 -8.38 -14.69 -5.68
CA GLN A 195 -7.42 -15.49 -6.44
C GLN A 195 -7.02 -14.63 -7.65
N LEU A 196 -5.97 -13.86 -7.47
CA LEU A 196 -5.44 -12.97 -8.50
C LEU A 196 -4.18 -13.61 -9.09
N GLY A 197 -4.38 -14.77 -9.67
CA GLY A 197 -3.30 -15.55 -10.29
C GLY A 197 -3.16 -15.28 -11.79
N SER A 198 -2.22 -16.00 -12.38
CA SER A 198 -1.87 -15.90 -13.80
C SER A 198 -2.97 -16.32 -14.78
N ASP A 199 -3.98 -17.00 -14.30
CA ASP A 199 -5.05 -17.57 -15.14
C ASP A 199 -6.29 -16.67 -15.11
N GLY A 200 -6.33 -15.69 -15.98
CA GLY A 200 -7.21 -14.54 -15.98
C GLY A 200 -8.73 -14.75 -15.95
N LEU A 201 -9.24 -15.98 -15.89
CA LEU A 201 -10.68 -16.25 -16.04
C LEU A 201 -11.47 -16.32 -14.71
N ILE A 202 -10.82 -16.67 -13.60
CA ILE A 202 -11.51 -16.75 -12.29
C ILE A 202 -11.62 -15.39 -11.63
N VAL A 203 -10.93 -14.42 -12.19
CA VAL A 203 -10.73 -13.09 -11.59
C VAL A 203 -11.97 -12.20 -11.73
N SER A 204 -12.80 -12.40 -12.76
CA SER A 204 -13.81 -11.41 -13.14
C SER A 204 -14.94 -11.24 -12.09
N ARG A 205 -15.46 -12.35 -11.55
CA ARG A 205 -16.57 -12.24 -10.57
C ARG A 205 -16.14 -11.65 -9.24
N ASN A 206 -14.98 -12.08 -8.74
CA ASN A 206 -14.47 -11.60 -7.46
C ASN A 206 -14.02 -10.15 -7.54
N LEU A 207 -13.42 -9.76 -8.69
CA LEU A 207 -13.03 -8.37 -8.93
C LEU A 207 -14.25 -7.46 -9.10
N GLN A 208 -15.30 -7.95 -9.76
CA GLN A 208 -16.54 -7.18 -9.91
C GLN A 208 -17.17 -6.94 -8.52
N ALA A 209 -17.31 -7.99 -7.71
CA ALA A 209 -17.86 -7.88 -6.35
C ALA A 209 -17.01 -6.94 -5.48
N PHE A 210 -15.69 -7.00 -5.63
CA PHE A 210 -14.75 -6.10 -4.94
C PHE A 210 -14.95 -4.65 -5.38
N GLN A 211 -15.07 -4.41 -6.69
CA GLN A 211 -15.31 -3.07 -7.25
C GLN A 211 -16.65 -2.51 -6.78
N ASP A 212 -17.71 -3.33 -6.81
CA ASP A 212 -19.04 -2.93 -6.34
C ASP A 212 -19.02 -2.58 -4.85
N LEU A 213 -18.28 -3.35 -4.04
CA LEU A 213 -18.11 -3.05 -2.62
C LEU A 213 -17.39 -1.71 -2.42
N LEU A 214 -16.31 -1.47 -3.16
CA LEU A 214 -15.59 -0.18 -3.06
C LEU A 214 -16.50 0.99 -3.39
N LEU A 215 -17.29 0.86 -4.46
CA LEU A 215 -18.24 1.91 -4.87
C LEU A 215 -19.31 2.20 -3.81
N GLN A 216 -19.65 1.21 -2.98
CA GLN A 216 -20.57 1.40 -1.86
C GLN A 216 -19.90 2.04 -0.63
N LEU A 217 -18.59 1.90 -0.50
CA LEU A 217 -17.85 2.37 0.67
C LEU A 217 -17.41 3.83 0.56
N VAL A 218 -17.25 4.35 -0.66
CA VAL A 218 -16.65 5.68 -0.91
C VAL A 218 -17.64 6.72 -1.44
#